data_33277d19ca377548c03d0a3e6b4a6cfb
#
_entry.id   33277d19ca377548c03d0a3e6b4a6cfb
#
_cell.length_a   1.000
_cell.length_b   1.000
_cell.length_c   1.000
_cell.angle_alpha   90.00
_cell.angle_beta   90.00
_cell.angle_gamma   90.00
#
_symmetry.space_group_name_H-M   'P 1'
#
loop_
_entity.id
_entity.type
_entity.pdbx_description
1 polymer ?
#
loop_
_entity_poly.entity_id
_entity_poly.type
_entity_poly.pdbx_seq_one_letter_code
_entity_poly.pdbx_strand_id
1 'polypeptide(L)'
;MIIVNDYIDDIFNDFKEYLDNQKKLCELKEEAYFYGNHIPNYDKLCVQQLYLLRYAYAYIYEYMEMYSYMFNYFYQNKVNYNGWRILSVGVGAGLDLYSLDLCNNFIDNNINYTGIDVIDWNYRPKNIPKVSFCFYNLDLETLVNDNNEIYSKIIFFPKSIGEFTEDDLKLLPTKIKSDKIYLMISFAFDKDRSKLKTLLESFENNGFVYTILSNREKIDKENKVELHNKYKIDAYPQDIKNFIYRLNDCCNEVSICYDIIDCDNKLSRYPTETDINFNYIIIEIQRI
;
A
#
# COMPACT_ATOMS: atom_id res chain seq x y z
N MET A 1 14.79 9.43 -9.59
CA MET A 1 13.70 8.50 -9.93
C MET A 1 14.13 7.15 -9.44
N ILE A 2 13.38 6.55 -8.55
CA ILE A 2 13.66 5.18 -8.08
C ILE A 2 13.13 4.25 -9.16
N ILE A 3 14.00 3.38 -9.67
CA ILE A 3 13.58 2.33 -10.57
C ILE A 3 12.96 1.24 -9.70
N VAL A 4 11.73 0.83 -10.00
CA VAL A 4 11.02 -0.16 -9.17
C VAL A 4 11.80 -1.47 -9.11
N ASN A 5 12.48 -1.84 -10.19
CA ASN A 5 13.31 -3.03 -10.22
C ASN A 5 14.50 -2.93 -9.26
N ASP A 6 15.19 -1.79 -9.17
CA ASP A 6 16.30 -1.61 -8.23
C ASP A 6 15.83 -1.80 -6.78
N TYR A 7 14.63 -1.29 -6.46
CA TYR A 7 14.03 -1.50 -5.14
C TYR A 7 13.73 -2.98 -4.84
N ILE A 8 13.21 -3.70 -5.82
CA ILE A 8 12.93 -5.14 -5.70
C ILE A 8 14.23 -5.94 -5.60
N ASP A 9 15.25 -5.60 -6.39
CA ASP A 9 16.57 -6.25 -6.40
C ASP A 9 17.27 -6.10 -5.05
N ASP A 10 17.23 -4.92 -4.43
CA ASP A 10 17.79 -4.68 -3.10
C ASP A 10 17.12 -5.59 -2.05
N ILE A 11 15.78 -5.62 -2.02
CA ILE A 11 15.04 -6.48 -1.09
C ILE A 11 15.35 -7.96 -1.34
N PHE A 12 15.47 -8.36 -2.59
CA PHE A 12 15.75 -9.74 -2.97
C PHE A 12 17.15 -10.19 -2.54
N ASN A 13 18.15 -9.35 -2.69
CA ASN A 13 19.52 -9.64 -2.27
C ASN A 13 19.59 -9.82 -0.75
N ASP A 14 18.97 -8.93 0.01
CA ASP A 14 18.88 -9.02 1.48
C ASP A 14 18.12 -10.29 1.91
N PHE A 15 17.03 -10.64 1.21
CA PHE A 15 16.24 -11.82 1.50
C PHE A 15 17.00 -13.12 1.23
N LYS A 16 17.78 -13.19 0.16
CA LYS A 16 18.66 -14.34 -0.12
C LYS A 16 19.73 -14.50 0.95
N GLU A 17 20.38 -13.42 1.34
CA GLU A 17 21.38 -13.45 2.40
C GLU A 17 20.78 -13.97 3.72
N TYR A 18 19.55 -13.54 4.05
CA TYR A 18 18.83 -14.06 5.21
C TYR A 18 18.60 -15.58 5.11
N LEU A 19 18.15 -16.08 3.98
CA LEU A 19 17.88 -17.53 3.80
C LEU A 19 19.16 -18.38 3.85
N ASP A 20 20.25 -17.89 3.25
CA ASP A 20 21.53 -18.60 3.23
C ASP A 20 22.13 -18.73 4.63
N ASN A 21 21.98 -17.70 5.46
CA ASN A 21 22.58 -17.64 6.80
C ASN A 21 21.77 -18.39 7.86
N GLN A 22 20.45 -18.56 7.68
CA GLN A 22 19.60 -18.99 8.80
C GLN A 22 18.91 -20.33 8.67
N LYS A 23 18.93 -20.99 7.50
CA LYS A 23 18.26 -22.30 7.27
C LYS A 23 16.77 -22.36 7.74
N LYS A 24 16.05 -21.24 7.69
CA LYS A 24 14.80 -21.01 8.42
C LYS A 24 13.56 -20.91 7.54
N LEU A 25 13.51 -21.62 6.42
CA LEU A 25 12.32 -21.63 5.57
C LEU A 25 11.06 -22.13 6.30
N CYS A 26 11.19 -23.09 7.21
CA CYS A 26 10.05 -23.60 7.96
C CYS A 26 9.46 -22.55 8.91
N GLU A 27 10.30 -21.78 9.60
CA GLU A 27 9.84 -20.69 10.46
C GLU A 27 9.16 -19.60 9.64
N LEU A 28 9.70 -19.27 8.44
CA LEU A 28 9.10 -18.31 7.55
C LEU A 28 7.70 -18.74 7.07
N LYS A 29 7.43 -20.03 6.91
CA LYS A 29 6.12 -20.57 6.49
C LYS A 29 5.01 -20.26 7.49
N GLU A 30 5.31 -20.40 8.76
CA GLU A 30 4.35 -20.13 9.83
C GLU A 30 4.06 -18.65 9.95
N GLU A 31 5.09 -17.82 9.81
CA GLU A 31 5.03 -16.38 10.04
C GLU A 31 4.50 -15.59 8.83
N ALA A 32 4.76 -16.08 7.62
CA ALA A 32 4.45 -15.39 6.36
C ALA A 32 3.20 -15.92 5.65
N TYR A 33 2.23 -16.44 6.39
CA TYR A 33 0.97 -16.91 5.82
C TYR A 33 0.03 -15.72 5.56
N PHE A 34 -0.05 -15.27 4.31
CA PHE A 34 -0.82 -14.09 3.90
C PHE A 34 -2.27 -14.40 3.52
N TYR A 35 -2.89 -15.44 4.08
CA TYR A 35 -4.23 -15.88 3.71
C TYR A 35 -5.16 -16.07 4.90
N GLY A 36 -6.45 -15.92 4.63
CA GLY A 36 -7.49 -16.15 5.62
C GLY A 36 -7.55 -15.03 6.67
N ASN A 37 -7.73 -15.43 7.93
CA ASN A 37 -7.78 -14.51 9.07
C ASN A 37 -6.43 -14.41 9.79
N HIS A 38 -5.37 -15.01 9.24
CA HIS A 38 -4.04 -14.92 9.83
C HIS A 38 -3.40 -13.57 9.47
N ILE A 39 -2.93 -12.86 10.47
CA ILE A 39 -2.15 -11.64 10.29
C ILE A 39 -0.67 -12.03 10.31
N PRO A 40 0.09 -11.80 9.23
CA PRO A 40 1.51 -12.09 9.20
C PRO A 40 2.27 -11.28 10.24
N ASN A 41 3.31 -11.86 10.81
CA ASN A 41 4.14 -11.16 11.78
C ASN A 41 5.12 -10.20 11.08
N TYR A 42 4.67 -9.00 10.76
CA TYR A 42 5.47 -7.97 10.09
C TYR A 42 6.58 -7.35 10.96
N ASP A 43 6.69 -7.69 12.24
CA ASP A 43 7.87 -7.31 13.03
C ASP A 43 9.13 -8.06 12.58
N LYS A 44 8.95 -9.15 11.83
CA LYS A 44 10.07 -9.93 11.28
C LYS A 44 10.47 -9.42 9.90
N LEU A 45 11.75 -9.06 9.77
CA LEU A 45 12.32 -8.55 8.53
C LEU A 45 12.07 -9.45 7.32
N CYS A 46 12.26 -10.78 7.49
CA CYS A 46 12.02 -11.74 6.40
C CYS A 46 10.56 -11.80 5.92
N VAL A 47 9.60 -11.53 6.82
CA VAL A 47 8.17 -11.45 6.46
C VAL A 47 7.91 -10.18 5.67
N GLN A 48 8.47 -9.03 6.09
CA GLN A 48 8.41 -7.79 5.32
C GLN A 48 9.01 -7.98 3.92
N GLN A 49 10.19 -8.59 3.82
CA GLN A 49 10.88 -8.86 2.55
C GLN A 49 10.01 -9.71 1.62
N LEU A 50 9.50 -10.84 2.11
CA LEU A 50 8.66 -11.72 1.30
C LEU A 50 7.35 -11.04 0.87
N TYR A 51 6.74 -10.25 1.75
CA TYR A 51 5.56 -9.46 1.41
C TYR A 51 5.86 -8.48 0.28
N LEU A 52 6.94 -7.74 0.39
CA LEU A 52 7.34 -6.75 -0.62
C LEU A 52 7.69 -7.41 -1.96
N LEU A 53 8.46 -8.50 -1.93
CA LEU A 53 8.77 -9.26 -3.15
C LEU A 53 7.49 -9.81 -3.83
N ARG A 54 6.42 -10.04 -3.09
CA ARG A 54 5.17 -10.54 -3.66
C ARG A 54 4.23 -9.46 -4.17
N TYR A 55 4.16 -8.33 -3.48
CA TYR A 55 3.06 -7.39 -3.67
C TYR A 55 3.50 -5.97 -4.06
N ALA A 56 4.74 -5.56 -3.76
CA ALA A 56 5.15 -4.18 -3.96
C ALA A 56 4.97 -3.72 -5.39
N TYR A 57 5.28 -4.58 -6.35
CA TYR A 57 5.19 -4.28 -7.78
C TYR A 57 3.76 -3.88 -8.18
N ALA A 58 2.78 -4.72 -7.84
CA ALA A 58 1.39 -4.46 -8.15
C ALA A 58 0.85 -3.22 -7.43
N TYR A 59 1.22 -3.04 -6.16
CA TYR A 59 0.71 -1.95 -5.35
C TYR A 59 1.27 -0.59 -5.77
N ILE A 60 2.57 -0.52 -6.10
CA ILE A 60 3.16 0.71 -6.64
C ILE A 60 2.38 1.19 -7.88
N TYR A 61 2.08 0.29 -8.82
CA TYR A 61 1.36 0.67 -10.03
C TYR A 61 -0.11 1.01 -9.79
N GLU A 62 -0.78 0.33 -8.87
CA GLU A 62 -2.14 0.70 -8.48
C GLU A 62 -2.18 2.12 -7.88
N TYR A 63 -1.25 2.43 -6.98
CA TYR A 63 -1.19 3.74 -6.36
C TYR A 63 -0.75 4.83 -7.36
N MET A 64 0.12 4.50 -8.32
CA MET A 64 0.42 5.39 -9.45
C MET A 64 -0.83 5.75 -10.26
N GLU A 65 -1.70 4.78 -10.54
CA GLU A 65 -2.96 5.04 -11.24
C GLU A 65 -3.86 5.99 -10.43
N MET A 66 -3.96 5.77 -9.12
CA MET A 66 -4.74 6.61 -8.23
C MET A 66 -4.20 8.04 -8.18
N TYR A 67 -2.90 8.24 -7.99
CA TYR A 67 -2.29 9.57 -8.00
C TYR A 67 -2.39 10.25 -9.36
N SER A 68 -2.15 9.50 -10.45
CA SER A 68 -2.29 10.05 -11.81
C SER A 68 -3.71 10.52 -12.08
N TYR A 69 -4.72 9.78 -11.63
CA TYR A 69 -6.12 10.19 -11.74
C TYR A 69 -6.36 11.50 -10.98
N MET A 70 -5.88 11.56 -9.71
CA MET A 70 -6.05 12.76 -8.88
C MET A 70 -5.39 14.00 -9.49
N PHE A 71 -4.15 13.88 -9.95
CA PHE A 71 -3.44 15.01 -10.54
C PHE A 71 -4.06 15.47 -11.86
N ASN A 72 -4.55 14.55 -12.68
CA ASN A 72 -5.33 14.89 -13.88
C ASN A 72 -6.61 15.62 -13.53
N TYR A 73 -7.34 15.15 -12.50
CA TYR A 73 -8.54 15.82 -12.01
C TYR A 73 -8.22 17.24 -11.53
N PHE A 74 -7.14 17.46 -10.77
CA PHE A 74 -6.72 18.78 -10.31
C PHE A 74 -6.35 19.71 -11.47
N TYR A 75 -5.63 19.20 -12.45
CA TYR A 75 -5.26 19.96 -13.64
C TYR A 75 -6.51 20.41 -14.42
N GLN A 76 -7.43 19.49 -14.70
CA GLN A 76 -8.66 19.80 -15.45
C GLN A 76 -9.55 20.80 -14.71
N ASN A 77 -9.62 20.73 -13.39
CA ASN A 77 -10.44 21.60 -12.55
C ASN A 77 -9.70 22.84 -12.05
N LYS A 78 -8.46 23.08 -12.51
CA LYS A 78 -7.59 24.21 -12.11
C LYS A 78 -7.40 24.32 -10.59
N VAL A 79 -7.33 23.18 -9.91
CA VAL A 79 -7.10 23.11 -8.47
C VAL A 79 -5.62 23.33 -8.19
N ASN A 80 -5.29 24.32 -7.37
CA ASN A 80 -3.92 24.52 -6.91
C ASN A 80 -3.66 23.61 -5.71
N TYR A 81 -2.75 22.64 -5.86
CA TYR A 81 -2.36 21.67 -4.83
C TYR A 81 -0.92 21.84 -4.33
N ASN A 82 -0.25 22.94 -4.69
CA ASN A 82 1.07 23.25 -4.16
C ASN A 82 1.03 23.42 -2.64
N GLY A 83 1.97 22.80 -1.93
CA GLY A 83 2.05 22.82 -0.48
C GLY A 83 1.02 21.95 0.24
N TRP A 84 0.28 21.12 -0.48
CA TRP A 84 -0.69 20.23 0.14
C TRP A 84 -0.04 19.17 1.02
N ARG A 85 -0.82 18.74 2.00
CA ARG A 85 -0.43 17.65 2.91
C ARG A 85 -1.21 16.39 2.57
N ILE A 86 -0.47 15.28 2.49
CA ILE A 86 -1.00 13.92 2.35
C ILE A 86 -0.82 13.23 3.70
N LEU A 87 -1.86 12.60 4.21
CA LEU A 87 -1.82 11.66 5.32
C LEU A 87 -2.09 10.27 4.77
N SER A 88 -1.12 9.37 4.85
CA SER A 88 -1.26 7.96 4.49
C SER A 88 -1.36 7.11 5.75
N VAL A 89 -2.44 6.33 5.86
CA VAL A 89 -2.85 5.61 7.08
C VAL A 89 -2.72 4.12 6.87
N GLY A 90 -1.94 3.44 7.73
CA GLY A 90 -1.52 2.04 7.52
C GLY A 90 -0.59 1.94 6.32
N VAL A 91 0.43 2.81 6.30
CA VAL A 91 1.26 3.06 5.12
C VAL A 91 2.21 1.90 4.77
N GLY A 92 2.45 1.00 5.70
CA GLY A 92 3.39 -0.10 5.49
C GLY A 92 4.79 0.40 5.15
N ALA A 93 5.35 -0.18 4.11
CA ALA A 93 6.67 0.20 3.59
C ALA A 93 6.68 1.51 2.77
N GLY A 94 5.57 2.25 2.68
CA GLY A 94 5.51 3.52 1.96
C GLY A 94 5.49 3.36 0.44
N LEU A 95 4.88 2.30 -0.07
CA LEU A 95 4.79 2.04 -1.51
C LEU A 95 3.99 3.12 -2.25
N ASP A 96 3.04 3.73 -1.58
CA ASP A 96 2.28 4.86 -2.10
C ASP A 96 3.14 6.13 -2.21
N LEU A 97 4.13 6.33 -1.34
CA LEU A 97 5.10 7.41 -1.47
C LEU A 97 6.03 7.21 -2.67
N TYR A 98 6.46 5.97 -2.95
CA TYR A 98 7.16 5.66 -4.21
C TYR A 98 6.30 5.99 -5.44
N SER A 99 5.04 5.62 -5.39
CA SER A 99 4.08 5.91 -6.47
C SER A 99 3.86 7.40 -6.66
N LEU A 100 3.81 8.16 -5.57
CA LEU A 100 3.73 9.61 -5.60
C LEU A 100 4.97 10.23 -6.28
N ASP A 101 6.18 9.74 -5.97
CA ASP A 101 7.43 10.20 -6.60
C ASP A 101 7.43 9.93 -8.11
N LEU A 102 7.02 8.73 -8.51
CA LEU A 102 6.91 8.36 -9.91
C LEU A 102 5.92 9.26 -10.68
N CYS A 103 4.82 9.67 -10.04
CA CYS A 103 3.85 10.59 -10.61
C CYS A 103 4.32 12.05 -10.57
N ASN A 104 5.07 12.44 -9.53
CA ASN A 104 5.46 13.83 -9.28
C ASN A 104 6.53 14.35 -10.25
N ASN A 105 7.18 13.48 -11.03
CA ASN A 105 8.07 13.88 -12.12
C ASN A 105 7.35 14.70 -13.21
N PHE A 106 6.01 14.68 -13.23
CA PHE A 106 5.17 15.47 -14.12
C PHE A 106 4.71 16.80 -13.48
N ILE A 107 5.10 17.06 -12.21
CA ILE A 107 4.47 18.11 -11.40
C ILE A 107 5.54 18.82 -10.57
N ASP A 108 5.64 20.13 -10.76
CA ASP A 108 6.62 20.98 -10.08
C ASP A 108 6.04 21.55 -8.76
N ASN A 109 5.43 20.70 -7.92
CA ASN A 109 4.77 21.11 -6.69
C ASN A 109 5.43 20.53 -5.44
N ASN A 110 5.55 21.35 -4.41
CA ASN A 110 5.98 20.92 -3.09
C ASN A 110 4.82 20.20 -2.39
N ILE A 111 4.98 18.93 -2.11
CA ILE A 111 4.01 18.11 -1.37
C ILE A 111 4.65 17.73 -0.04
N ASN A 112 3.85 17.78 1.03
CA ASN A 112 4.21 17.29 2.34
C ASN A 112 3.48 15.96 2.58
N TYR A 113 4.22 14.91 2.87
CA TYR A 113 3.68 13.58 3.09
C TYR A 113 3.94 13.12 4.52
N THR A 114 2.90 12.59 5.16
CA THR A 114 2.99 11.95 6.47
C THR A 114 2.42 10.54 6.35
N GLY A 115 3.23 9.53 6.64
CA GLY A 115 2.80 8.15 6.74
C GLY A 115 2.70 7.70 8.20
N ILE A 116 1.62 7.02 8.57
CA ILE A 116 1.46 6.39 9.89
C ILE A 116 1.24 4.90 9.75
N ASP A 117 1.89 4.13 10.61
CA ASP A 117 1.76 2.66 10.69
C ASP A 117 2.24 2.19 12.06
N VAL A 118 1.65 1.15 12.61
CA VAL A 118 2.08 0.57 13.89
C VAL A 118 3.38 -0.22 13.76
N ILE A 119 3.70 -0.69 12.56
CA ILE A 119 4.91 -1.47 12.26
C ILE A 119 6.03 -0.56 11.78
N ASP A 120 7.23 -0.82 12.26
CA ASP A 120 8.44 -0.18 11.74
C ASP A 120 8.99 -0.96 10.55
N TRP A 121 8.67 -0.48 9.34
CA TRP A 121 9.08 -1.11 8.11
C TRP A 121 10.50 -0.70 7.70
N ASN A 122 11.35 -1.69 7.43
CA ASN A 122 12.76 -1.46 7.10
C ASN A 122 13.00 -0.87 5.71
N TYR A 123 12.11 -1.11 4.77
CA TYR A 123 12.27 -0.73 3.35
C TYR A 123 11.50 0.54 2.98
N ARG A 124 11.21 1.40 3.96
CA ARG A 124 10.61 2.72 3.69
C ARG A 124 11.55 3.60 2.88
N PRO A 125 11.02 4.48 2.01
CA PRO A 125 11.82 5.45 1.27
C PRO A 125 12.67 6.31 2.20
N LYS A 126 13.97 6.45 1.86
CA LYS A 126 14.91 7.27 2.67
C LYS A 126 15.20 8.62 2.03
N ASN A 127 15.00 8.73 0.72
CA ASN A 127 15.26 9.97 -0.01
C ASN A 127 14.36 10.03 -1.24
N ILE A 128 13.42 10.97 -1.24
CA ILE A 128 12.55 11.26 -2.37
C ILE A 128 12.69 12.74 -2.73
N PRO A 129 13.24 13.04 -3.91
CA PRO A 129 13.32 14.41 -4.37
C PRO A 129 11.93 15.05 -4.46
N LYS A 130 11.81 16.34 -4.11
CA LYS A 130 10.59 17.16 -4.23
C LYS A 130 9.42 16.81 -3.29
N VAL A 131 9.52 15.79 -2.45
CA VAL A 131 8.53 15.47 -1.43
C VAL A 131 9.17 15.59 -0.05
N SER A 132 8.64 16.45 0.80
CA SER A 132 8.98 16.47 2.21
C SER A 132 8.16 15.41 2.91
N PHE A 133 8.79 14.42 3.54
CA PHE A 133 8.06 13.31 4.13
C PHE A 133 8.56 12.92 5.52
N CYS A 134 7.67 12.33 6.29
CA CYS A 134 7.98 11.68 7.58
C CYS A 134 7.09 10.45 7.78
N PHE A 135 7.60 9.50 8.56
CA PHE A 135 6.87 8.32 9.00
C PHE A 135 6.81 8.30 10.53
N TYR A 136 5.65 7.96 11.07
CA TYR A 136 5.46 7.78 12.51
C TYR A 136 4.94 6.38 12.79
N ASN A 137 5.52 5.73 13.81
CA ASN A 137 4.98 4.49 14.35
C ASN A 137 3.80 4.84 15.27
N LEU A 138 2.62 4.92 14.65
CA LEU A 138 1.41 5.40 15.28
C LEU A 138 0.20 4.70 14.67
N ASP A 139 -0.74 4.27 15.50
CA ASP A 139 -2.04 3.78 15.04
C ASP A 139 -3.05 4.92 14.81
N LEU A 140 -4.12 4.61 14.12
CA LEU A 140 -5.18 5.58 13.85
C LEU A 140 -5.91 5.97 15.13
N GLU A 141 -6.10 5.03 16.06
CA GLU A 141 -6.74 5.27 17.34
C GLU A 141 -6.00 6.35 18.13
N THR A 142 -4.69 6.22 18.27
CA THR A 142 -3.85 7.23 18.93
C THR A 142 -3.91 8.58 18.19
N LEU A 143 -3.82 8.57 16.86
CA LEU A 143 -3.91 9.80 16.07
C LEU A 143 -5.22 10.55 16.34
N VAL A 144 -6.37 9.85 16.41
CA VAL A 144 -7.68 10.49 16.58
C VAL A 144 -8.02 10.80 18.04
N ASN A 145 -7.43 10.09 19.01
CA ASN A 145 -7.67 10.33 20.43
C ASN A 145 -6.82 11.47 21.01
N ASP A 146 -5.58 11.63 20.54
CA ASP A 146 -4.64 12.67 20.98
C ASP A 146 -5.02 14.03 20.44
N ASN A 147 -6.07 14.64 20.72
CA ASN A 147 -6.47 15.99 20.33
C ASN A 147 -5.77 16.58 19.07
N ASN A 148 -5.22 15.74 18.24
CA ASN A 148 -4.53 16.10 17.01
C ASN A 148 -5.52 16.57 15.95
N GLU A 149 -5.27 17.72 15.39
CA GLU A 149 -6.06 18.25 14.29
C GLU A 149 -5.44 17.83 12.96
N ILE A 150 -6.26 17.32 12.04
CA ILE A 150 -5.81 16.85 10.71
C ILE A 150 -6.07 17.94 9.67
N TYR A 151 -4.99 18.51 9.16
CA TYR A 151 -5.01 19.54 8.12
C TYR A 151 -4.68 19.01 6.72
N SER A 152 -4.61 17.69 6.56
CA SER A 152 -4.31 17.06 5.27
C SER A 152 -5.42 17.32 4.26
N LYS A 153 -5.02 17.51 3.00
CA LYS A 153 -5.94 17.67 1.87
C LYS A 153 -6.22 16.35 1.17
N ILE A 154 -5.29 15.40 1.29
CA ILE A 154 -5.46 14.03 0.81
C ILE A 154 -5.27 13.10 2.00
N ILE A 155 -6.21 12.18 2.19
CA ILE A 155 -6.11 11.08 3.15
C ILE A 155 -6.14 9.78 2.33
N PHE A 156 -5.10 8.97 2.49
CA PHE A 156 -4.94 7.74 1.74
C PHE A 156 -4.90 6.51 2.65
N PHE A 157 -5.66 5.48 2.30
CA PHE A 157 -5.64 4.16 2.92
C PHE A 157 -5.09 3.14 1.90
N PRO A 158 -3.77 2.87 1.89
CA PRO A 158 -3.14 1.95 0.94
C PRO A 158 -3.34 0.49 1.39
N LYS A 159 -4.41 -0.17 0.95
CA LYS A 159 -4.80 -1.55 1.33
C LYS A 159 -5.13 -1.75 2.82
N SER A 160 -5.25 -0.70 3.60
CA SER A 160 -5.25 -0.74 5.07
C SER A 160 -6.62 -0.50 5.71
N ILE A 161 -7.62 0.04 5.02
CA ILE A 161 -8.90 0.42 5.64
C ILE A 161 -9.59 -0.74 6.37
N GLY A 162 -9.39 -1.98 5.90
CA GLY A 162 -9.96 -3.18 6.53
C GLY A 162 -9.39 -3.50 7.92
N GLU A 163 -8.22 -2.94 8.25
CA GLU A 163 -7.50 -3.22 9.49
C GLU A 163 -8.00 -2.37 10.67
N PHE A 164 -8.67 -1.24 10.40
CA PHE A 164 -9.14 -0.32 11.42
C PHE A 164 -10.49 -0.74 12.01
N THR A 165 -10.71 -0.39 13.28
CA THR A 165 -12.01 -0.58 13.92
C THR A 165 -13.05 0.41 13.35
N GLU A 166 -14.34 0.11 13.56
CA GLU A 166 -15.37 1.06 13.14
C GLU A 166 -15.32 2.35 13.95
N ASP A 167 -14.92 2.26 15.22
CA ASP A 167 -14.86 3.42 16.11
C ASP A 167 -13.73 4.37 15.70
N ASP A 168 -12.56 3.84 15.30
CA ASP A 168 -11.48 4.68 14.77
C ASP A 168 -11.93 5.43 13.50
N LEU A 169 -12.61 4.72 12.60
CA LEU A 169 -13.12 5.31 11.36
C LEU A 169 -14.22 6.35 11.64
N LYS A 170 -15.06 6.16 12.67
CA LYS A 170 -16.08 7.14 13.07
C LYS A 170 -15.47 8.41 13.69
N LEU A 171 -14.34 8.29 14.38
CA LEU A 171 -13.67 9.44 14.99
C LEU A 171 -12.88 10.28 13.99
N LEU A 172 -12.36 9.70 12.92
CA LEU A 172 -11.50 10.40 11.96
C LEU A 172 -12.12 11.70 11.41
N PRO A 173 -13.39 11.78 10.95
CA PRO A 173 -13.99 13.01 10.45
C PRO A 173 -14.04 14.13 11.48
N THR A 174 -14.13 13.83 12.77
CA THR A 174 -14.20 14.83 13.85
C THR A 174 -12.88 15.61 14.00
N LYS A 175 -11.78 15.03 13.56
CA LYS A 175 -10.43 15.63 13.66
C LYS A 175 -10.05 16.44 12.42
N ILE A 176 -10.78 16.31 11.33
CA ILE A 176 -10.49 16.98 10.07
C ILE A 176 -10.88 18.46 10.15
N LYS A 177 -9.91 19.33 9.90
CA LYS A 177 -10.08 20.80 9.92
C LYS A 177 -10.17 21.40 8.52
N SER A 178 -9.80 20.64 7.50
CA SER A 178 -9.95 21.10 6.12
C SER A 178 -11.41 21.08 5.68
N ASP A 179 -11.91 22.15 5.08
CA ASP A 179 -13.28 22.22 4.55
C ASP A 179 -13.48 21.30 3.34
N LYS A 180 -12.38 21.00 2.64
CA LYS A 180 -12.39 20.09 1.50
C LYS A 180 -11.17 19.17 1.56
N ILE A 181 -11.43 17.88 1.42
CA ILE A 181 -10.40 16.83 1.35
C ILE A 181 -10.69 15.85 0.20
N TYR A 182 -9.68 15.09 -0.17
CA TYR A 182 -9.79 13.97 -1.09
C TYR A 182 -9.41 12.69 -0.35
N LEU A 183 -10.32 11.74 -0.37
CA LEU A 183 -10.13 10.43 0.22
C LEU A 183 -9.77 9.46 -0.88
N MET A 184 -8.62 8.80 -0.75
CA MET A 184 -8.14 7.75 -1.62
C MET A 184 -8.11 6.44 -0.84
N ILE A 185 -8.78 5.40 -1.32
CA ILE A 185 -8.82 4.10 -0.66
C ILE A 185 -8.54 3.02 -1.69
N SER A 186 -7.50 2.23 -1.43
CA SER A 186 -7.24 0.98 -2.12
C SER A 186 -7.66 -0.17 -1.21
N PHE A 187 -8.44 -1.12 -1.73
CA PHE A 187 -8.99 -2.22 -0.94
C PHE A 187 -8.13 -3.48 -1.10
N ALA A 188 -7.77 -4.11 0.02
CA ALA A 188 -7.14 -5.43 0.01
C ALA A 188 -8.15 -6.53 -0.34
N PHE A 189 -9.38 -6.40 0.17
CA PHE A 189 -10.46 -7.35 -0.04
C PHE A 189 -11.79 -6.63 -0.30
N ASP A 190 -12.70 -7.26 -1.03
CA ASP A 190 -14.03 -6.68 -1.30
C ASP A 190 -14.83 -6.45 0.00
N LYS A 191 -14.62 -7.27 1.03
CA LYS A 191 -15.25 -7.09 2.35
C LYS A 191 -14.90 -5.76 3.01
N ASP A 192 -13.75 -5.17 2.69
CA ASP A 192 -13.29 -3.91 3.28
C ASP A 192 -14.14 -2.71 2.83
N ARG A 193 -14.97 -2.88 1.80
CA ARG A 193 -15.94 -1.87 1.36
C ARG A 193 -17.01 -1.55 2.41
N SER A 194 -17.28 -2.48 3.33
CA SER A 194 -18.16 -2.20 4.48
C SER A 194 -17.59 -1.10 5.38
N LYS A 195 -16.27 -1.08 5.56
CA LYS A 195 -15.56 -0.04 6.34
C LYS A 195 -15.64 1.34 5.69
N LEU A 196 -15.58 1.39 4.34
CA LEU A 196 -15.82 2.63 3.61
C LEU A 196 -17.22 3.19 3.92
N LYS A 197 -18.26 2.35 3.94
CA LYS A 197 -19.62 2.81 4.26
C LYS A 197 -19.67 3.46 5.64
N THR A 198 -19.12 2.80 6.66
CA THR A 198 -19.03 3.36 8.02
C THR A 198 -18.31 4.71 8.05
N LEU A 199 -17.20 4.84 7.32
CA LEU A 199 -16.44 6.08 7.24
C LEU A 199 -17.24 7.20 6.56
N LEU A 200 -17.93 6.93 5.44
CA LEU A 200 -18.73 7.94 4.73
C LEU A 200 -19.94 8.39 5.55
N GLU A 201 -20.66 7.46 6.19
CA GLU A 201 -21.76 7.79 7.12
C GLU A 201 -21.26 8.69 8.27
N SER A 202 -20.04 8.45 8.75
CA SER A 202 -19.45 9.31 9.78
C SER A 202 -19.11 10.71 9.23
N PHE A 203 -18.62 10.84 8.00
CA PHE A 203 -18.44 12.15 7.37
C PHE A 203 -19.76 12.91 7.26
N GLU A 204 -20.82 12.27 6.79
CA GLU A 204 -22.15 12.89 6.68
C GLU A 204 -22.66 13.36 8.05
N ASN A 205 -22.53 12.52 9.08
CA ASN A 205 -22.93 12.87 10.46
C ASN A 205 -22.13 14.04 11.05
N ASN A 206 -20.95 14.35 10.50
CA ASN A 206 -20.10 15.47 10.89
C ASN A 206 -20.22 16.69 9.96
N GLY A 207 -21.27 16.77 9.15
CA GLY A 207 -21.58 17.91 8.31
C GLY A 207 -20.76 17.99 7.02
N PHE A 208 -20.37 16.85 6.47
CA PHE A 208 -19.73 16.76 5.16
C PHE A 208 -20.66 16.12 4.15
N VAL A 209 -20.45 16.46 2.88
CA VAL A 209 -21.02 15.78 1.72
C VAL A 209 -19.89 15.19 0.90
N TYR A 210 -20.19 14.16 0.13
CA TYR A 210 -19.17 13.54 -0.71
C TYR A 210 -19.62 13.33 -2.16
N THR A 211 -18.64 13.28 -3.05
CA THR A 211 -18.81 12.96 -4.46
C THR A 211 -17.78 11.91 -4.86
N ILE A 212 -18.21 10.81 -5.41
CA ILE A 212 -17.32 9.77 -5.93
C ILE A 212 -16.72 10.26 -7.25
N LEU A 213 -15.40 10.42 -7.30
CA LEU A 213 -14.67 10.84 -8.48
C LEU A 213 -14.25 9.65 -9.35
N SER A 214 -13.88 8.55 -8.72
CA SER A 214 -13.52 7.29 -9.39
C SER A 214 -13.85 6.11 -8.50
N ASN A 215 -14.36 5.04 -9.10
CA ASN A 215 -14.59 3.77 -8.41
C ASN A 215 -14.22 2.63 -9.37
N ARG A 216 -13.15 1.90 -9.05
CA ARG A 216 -12.69 0.74 -9.80
C ARG A 216 -12.81 -0.51 -8.95
N GLU A 217 -13.57 -1.46 -9.43
CA GLU A 217 -13.81 -2.73 -8.72
C GLU A 217 -12.98 -3.89 -9.26
N LYS A 218 -12.58 -3.86 -10.51
CA LYS A 218 -11.65 -4.80 -11.16
C LYS A 218 -11.23 -4.24 -12.52
N ILE A 219 -10.01 -4.53 -12.94
CA ILE A 219 -9.60 -4.25 -14.32
C ILE A 219 -9.82 -5.50 -15.15
N ASP A 220 -10.61 -5.40 -16.21
CA ASP A 220 -10.73 -6.44 -17.21
C ASP A 220 -9.40 -6.67 -17.94
N LYS A 221 -9.18 -7.91 -18.40
CA LYS A 221 -7.91 -8.30 -19.06
C LYS A 221 -7.51 -7.39 -20.23
N GLU A 222 -8.47 -6.78 -20.91
CA GLU A 222 -8.24 -5.87 -22.04
C GLU A 222 -7.59 -4.54 -21.63
N ASN A 223 -7.85 -4.05 -20.42
CA ASN A 223 -7.28 -2.80 -19.90
C ASN A 223 -5.84 -2.95 -19.37
N LYS A 224 -5.32 -4.16 -19.24
CA LYS A 224 -3.97 -4.46 -18.74
C LYS A 224 -2.87 -3.96 -19.66
N VAL A 225 -3.02 -4.20 -20.97
CA VAL A 225 -2.05 -3.77 -21.98
C VAL A 225 -1.94 -2.25 -22.04
N GLU A 226 -3.05 -1.55 -21.81
CA GLU A 226 -3.09 -0.10 -21.82
C GLU A 226 -2.29 0.50 -20.66
N LEU A 227 -2.37 -0.08 -19.46
CA LEU A 227 -1.61 0.36 -18.29
C LEU A 227 -0.10 0.14 -18.46
N HIS A 228 0.31 -1.02 -18.95
CA HIS A 228 1.71 -1.29 -19.27
C HIS A 228 2.29 -0.26 -20.25
N ASN A 229 1.53 0.06 -21.31
CA ASN A 229 1.96 1.05 -22.30
C ASN A 229 1.95 2.48 -21.72
N LYS A 230 0.93 2.81 -20.91
CA LYS A 230 0.76 4.15 -20.34
C LYS A 230 1.89 4.52 -19.37
N TYR A 231 2.30 3.58 -18.51
CA TYR A 231 3.27 3.84 -17.45
C TYR A 231 4.67 3.33 -17.79
N LYS A 232 4.90 2.73 -18.96
CA LYS A 232 6.19 2.09 -19.36
C LYS A 232 6.69 1.18 -18.25
N ILE A 233 5.81 0.31 -17.78
CA ILE A 233 6.09 -0.60 -16.67
C ILE A 233 7.13 -1.62 -17.13
N ASP A 234 8.26 -1.68 -16.44
CA ASP A 234 9.23 -2.74 -16.65
C ASP A 234 8.64 -4.09 -16.23
N ALA A 235 9.05 -5.16 -16.87
CA ALA A 235 8.64 -6.49 -16.45
C ALA A 235 9.27 -6.82 -15.07
N TYR A 236 8.53 -7.53 -14.24
CA TYR A 236 9.06 -8.05 -12.98
C TYR A 236 10.28 -8.95 -13.27
N PRO A 237 11.43 -8.81 -12.55
CA PRO A 237 12.63 -9.59 -12.81
C PRO A 237 12.35 -11.10 -12.80
N GLN A 238 12.67 -11.78 -13.90
CA GLN A 238 12.25 -13.17 -14.12
C GLN A 238 12.97 -14.16 -13.20
N ASP A 239 14.19 -13.89 -12.82
CA ASP A 239 14.98 -14.69 -11.90
C ASP A 239 14.42 -14.63 -10.48
N ILE A 240 14.04 -13.44 -10.01
CA ILE A 240 13.38 -13.23 -8.71
C ILE A 240 12.01 -13.92 -8.71
N LYS A 241 11.23 -13.75 -9.78
CA LYS A 241 9.94 -14.42 -9.97
C LYS A 241 10.05 -15.93 -9.85
N ASN A 242 11.02 -16.52 -10.53
CA ASN A 242 11.27 -17.94 -10.49
C ASN A 242 11.74 -18.41 -9.11
N PHE A 243 12.59 -17.62 -8.45
CA PHE A 243 13.05 -17.93 -7.10
C PHE A 243 11.88 -17.96 -6.11
N ILE A 244 11.06 -16.92 -6.08
CA ILE A 244 9.89 -16.84 -5.16
C ILE A 244 8.88 -17.96 -5.46
N TYR A 245 8.67 -18.29 -6.72
CA TYR A 245 7.78 -19.40 -7.09
C TYR A 245 8.30 -20.76 -6.60
N ARG A 246 9.63 -20.95 -6.57
CA ARG A 246 10.27 -22.19 -6.15
C ARG A 246 10.73 -22.18 -4.69
N LEU A 247 10.26 -21.24 -3.88
CA LEU A 247 10.76 -21.06 -2.52
C LEU A 247 10.57 -22.34 -1.67
N ASN A 248 9.52 -23.14 -1.92
CA ASN A 248 9.33 -24.43 -1.26
C ASN A 248 10.34 -25.52 -1.72
N ASP A 249 10.87 -25.40 -2.94
CA ASP A 249 11.84 -26.38 -3.47
C ASP A 249 13.19 -26.29 -2.73
N CYS A 250 13.46 -25.14 -2.10
CA CYS A 250 14.65 -24.92 -1.28
C CYS A 250 14.59 -25.68 0.06
N CYS A 251 13.47 -26.29 0.40
CA CYS A 251 13.27 -27.13 1.60
C CYS A 251 13.78 -28.57 1.40
N ASN A 252 14.85 -28.78 0.68
CA ASN A 252 15.37 -30.12 0.36
C ASN A 252 16.06 -30.87 1.53
N GLU A 253 16.15 -30.29 2.71
CA GLU A 253 16.59 -31.01 3.90
C GLU A 253 15.42 -31.72 4.56
N VAL A 254 14.95 -32.78 3.93
CA VAL A 254 13.87 -33.68 4.39
C VAL A 254 14.10 -34.29 5.81
N SER A 255 15.31 -34.17 6.33
CA SER A 255 15.69 -34.72 7.64
C SER A 255 15.27 -33.87 8.85
N ILE A 256 14.80 -32.66 8.67
CA ILE A 256 14.43 -31.73 9.76
C ILE A 256 12.93 -31.40 9.75
N CYS A 257 12.22 -31.63 8.66
CA CYS A 257 10.79 -31.35 8.56
C CYS A 257 9.98 -32.53 9.11
N TYR A 258 9.51 -32.41 10.35
CA TYR A 258 8.71 -33.45 11.02
C TYR A 258 7.28 -33.57 10.49
N ASP A 259 6.77 -32.55 9.78
CA ASP A 259 5.41 -32.51 9.22
C ASP A 259 5.44 -32.35 7.70
N ILE A 260 5.72 -33.39 6.98
CA ILE A 260 5.77 -33.44 5.51
C ILE A 260 4.40 -33.10 4.87
N ILE A 261 3.30 -33.28 5.57
CA ILE A 261 1.94 -33.17 5.04
C ILE A 261 1.46 -31.70 4.94
N ASP A 262 1.98 -30.79 5.76
CA ASP A 262 1.53 -29.40 5.80
C ASP A 262 2.48 -28.41 5.09
N CYS A 263 3.55 -28.89 4.50
CA CYS A 263 4.51 -28.05 3.77
C CYS A 263 4.04 -27.62 2.37
N ASP A 264 2.88 -28.11 1.90
CA ASP A 264 2.43 -27.91 0.54
C ASP A 264 2.15 -26.42 0.22
N ASN A 265 3.07 -25.85 -0.56
CA ASN A 265 2.90 -24.62 -1.36
C ASN A 265 2.61 -23.31 -0.61
N LYS A 266 2.75 -23.22 0.71
CA LYS A 266 2.45 -21.97 1.45
C LYS A 266 3.35 -20.81 1.06
N LEU A 267 4.62 -21.06 0.74
CA LEU A 267 5.57 -20.01 0.35
C LEU A 267 5.73 -19.87 -1.17
N SER A 268 5.51 -20.95 -1.94
CA SER A 268 5.68 -20.92 -3.40
C SER A 268 4.48 -20.29 -4.07
N ARG A 269 4.63 -19.05 -4.47
CA ARG A 269 3.61 -18.30 -5.18
C ARG A 269 4.27 -17.29 -6.10
N TYR A 270 3.72 -17.13 -7.30
CA TYR A 270 4.17 -16.05 -8.16
C TYR A 270 3.94 -14.68 -7.51
N PRO A 271 4.90 -13.76 -7.64
CA PRO A 271 4.67 -12.38 -7.29
C PRO A 271 3.44 -11.82 -8.01
N THR A 272 2.73 -10.96 -7.32
CA THR A 272 1.64 -10.21 -7.91
C THR A 272 2.24 -9.14 -8.80
N GLU A 273 2.13 -9.36 -10.10
CA GLU A 273 2.46 -8.36 -11.11
C GLU A 273 1.29 -7.39 -11.27
N THR A 274 1.41 -6.43 -12.18
CA THR A 274 0.41 -5.38 -12.45
C THR A 274 -0.97 -5.90 -12.83
N ASP A 275 -1.15 -7.19 -12.89
CA ASP A 275 -2.31 -7.89 -13.40
C ASP A 275 -3.47 -8.06 -12.44
N ILE A 276 -3.29 -7.70 -11.17
CA ILE A 276 -4.28 -8.02 -10.16
C ILE A 276 -5.05 -6.79 -9.75
N ASN A 277 -6.33 -6.81 -10.08
CA ASN A 277 -7.44 -6.19 -9.39
C ASN A 277 -7.12 -4.84 -8.75
N PHE A 278 -6.90 -3.82 -9.55
CA PHE A 278 -7.03 -2.46 -9.05
C PHE A 278 -8.43 -2.32 -8.46
N ASN A 279 -8.48 -2.34 -7.16
CA ASN A 279 -9.70 -2.22 -6.39
C ASN A 279 -9.59 -0.98 -5.53
N TYR A 280 -10.05 0.16 -6.06
CA TYR A 280 -9.92 1.42 -5.36
C TYR A 280 -11.11 2.36 -5.56
N ILE A 281 -11.21 3.34 -4.68
CA ILE A 281 -12.15 4.45 -4.81
C ILE A 281 -11.44 5.78 -4.50
N ILE A 282 -11.84 6.84 -5.19
CA ILE A 282 -11.41 8.21 -4.95
C ILE A 282 -12.64 9.07 -4.77
N ILE A 283 -12.67 9.83 -3.68
CA ILE A 283 -13.84 10.58 -3.24
C ILE A 283 -13.43 12.01 -2.89
N GLU A 284 -14.16 12.98 -3.37
CA GLU A 284 -14.11 14.36 -2.88
C GLU A 284 -15.08 14.51 -1.71
N ILE A 285 -14.63 15.06 -0.61
CA ILE A 285 -15.42 15.29 0.60
C ILE A 285 -15.34 16.78 0.94
N GLN A 286 -16.47 17.41 1.14
CA GLN A 286 -16.58 18.84 1.40
C GLN A 286 -17.51 19.11 2.57
N ARG A 287 -17.11 20.02 3.45
CA ARG A 287 -17.96 20.50 4.56
C ARG A 287 -19.07 21.37 3.99
N ILE A 288 -20.30 21.18 4.52
CA ILE A 288 -21.49 21.99 4.20
C ILE A 288 -21.42 23.32 4.92
#